data_4d3ae2a45aa7cc8cf1babb40c1fc580f
#
_entry.id   4d3ae2a45aa7cc8cf1babb40c1fc580f
#
_cell.length_a   1.000
_cell.length_b   1.000
_cell.length_c   1.000
_cell.angle_alpha   90.00
_cell.angle_beta   90.00
_cell.angle_gamma   90.00
#
_symmetry.space_group_name_H-M   'P 1'
#
loop_
_entity.id
_entity.type
_entity.pdbx_description
1 polymer ?
#
loop_
_entity_poly.entity_id
_entity_poly.type
_entity_poly.pdbx_seq_one_letter_code
_entity_poly.pdbx_strand_id
1 'polypeptide(L)'
;MILELKNIRKSFPYRNCEEKGITDHKDGDVNEVLKDITIGVNAGEIVSIIGPSGSGKSTLLRCATGLETPDSGEVIYEKGANFGLVFQNFNLFPHMSVLDNVSDAPIHVAKKDKKTARQEALKWLDKMGLGDRGAAYPCELSGGQQQRVAIARALAMDPEILFFDEPTSALDPELTGEVLKVIKSLADLHIAMVIVTHEMAFAKDISDRVIFMDGGLIVDEGTPDEVFNSTNSRTRSFLGRYKSGNW
;
A
#
# COMPACT_ATOMS: atom_id res chain seq x y z
N MET A 1 7.98 -1.85 -18.25
CA MET A 1 6.82 -1.59 -17.36
C MET A 1 6.58 -2.87 -16.58
N ILE A 2 6.59 -2.79 -15.24
CA ILE A 2 6.45 -3.98 -14.38
C ILE A 2 4.97 -4.29 -14.07
N LEU A 3 4.13 -3.25 -14.03
CA LEU A 3 2.69 -3.34 -13.81
C LEU A 3 1.96 -2.39 -14.73
N GLU A 4 0.85 -2.83 -15.31
CA GLU A 4 -0.08 -2.00 -16.06
C GLU A 4 -1.52 -2.32 -15.64
N LEU A 5 -2.24 -1.32 -15.21
CA LEU A 5 -3.67 -1.35 -14.96
C LEU A 5 -4.35 -0.64 -16.13
N LYS A 6 -5.27 -1.32 -16.83
CA LYS A 6 -5.96 -0.78 -18.01
C LYS A 6 -7.46 -0.70 -17.78
N ASN A 7 -8.00 0.51 -17.84
CA ASN A 7 -9.43 0.79 -17.80
C ASN A 7 -10.15 0.10 -16.63
N ILE A 8 -9.52 0.10 -15.44
CA ILE A 8 -10.04 -0.59 -14.26
C ILE A 8 -11.32 0.11 -13.78
N ARG A 9 -12.39 -0.67 -13.66
CA ARG A 9 -13.65 -0.27 -13.05
C ARG A 9 -14.00 -1.21 -11.92
N LYS A 10 -14.54 -0.65 -10.84
CA LYS A 10 -15.01 -1.43 -9.69
C LYS A 10 -16.18 -0.74 -9.01
N SER A 11 -17.24 -1.51 -8.81
CA SER A 11 -18.43 -1.09 -8.09
C SER A 11 -18.72 -2.05 -6.94
N PHE A 12 -19.37 -1.55 -5.91
CA PHE A 12 -19.87 -2.35 -4.81
C PHE A 12 -21.37 -2.08 -4.63
N PRO A 13 -22.16 -3.11 -4.29
CA PRO A 13 -23.56 -2.90 -3.95
C PRO A 13 -23.68 -2.01 -2.71
N TYR A 14 -24.62 -1.09 -2.70
CA TYR A 14 -24.95 -0.38 -1.47
C TYR A 14 -25.48 -1.39 -0.44
N ARG A 15 -24.85 -1.40 0.73
CA ARG A 15 -25.40 -2.16 1.88
C ARG A 15 -26.43 -1.27 2.54
N ASN A 16 -27.70 -1.69 2.50
CA ASN A 16 -28.73 -1.06 3.28
C ASN A 16 -28.39 -1.27 4.77
N CYS A 17 -28.02 -0.21 5.47
CA CYS A 17 -27.87 -0.21 6.92
C CYS A 17 -29.24 0.10 7.52
N GLU A 18 -30.11 -0.91 7.67
CA GLU A 18 -31.42 -0.79 8.30
C GLU A 18 -31.36 -0.20 9.71
N GLU A 19 -30.24 -0.42 10.43
CA GLU A 19 -30.03 0.12 11.78
C GLU A 19 -29.84 1.65 11.85
N LYS A 20 -29.58 2.35 10.73
CA LYS A 20 -29.35 3.81 10.72
C LYS A 20 -30.41 4.62 9.98
N GLY A 21 -31.51 4.00 9.55
CA GLY A 21 -32.61 4.71 8.87
C GLY A 21 -32.24 5.34 7.53
N ILE A 22 -31.10 4.96 6.93
CA ILE A 22 -30.66 5.43 5.62
C ILE A 22 -31.20 4.45 4.59
N THR A 23 -32.38 4.74 4.04
CA THR A 23 -33.09 3.90 3.06
C THR A 23 -33.22 4.55 1.68
N ASP A 24 -32.33 5.50 1.34
CA ASP A 24 -32.43 6.25 0.08
C ASP A 24 -31.91 5.49 -1.15
N HIS A 25 -31.36 4.28 -0.99
CA HIS A 25 -30.88 3.45 -2.09
C HIS A 25 -31.88 2.32 -2.38
N LYS A 26 -32.23 2.16 -3.65
CA LYS A 26 -33.06 1.06 -4.13
C LYS A 26 -32.24 -0.23 -4.16
N ASP A 27 -32.92 -1.38 -3.98
CA ASP A 27 -32.28 -2.67 -4.21
C ASP A 27 -31.70 -2.74 -5.62
N GLY A 28 -30.38 -3.01 -5.70
CA GLY A 28 -29.65 -3.03 -6.96
C GLY A 28 -28.81 -1.77 -7.25
N ASP A 29 -28.92 -0.70 -6.46
CA ASP A 29 -28.04 0.45 -6.60
C ASP A 29 -26.59 0.05 -6.25
N VAL A 30 -25.62 0.50 -7.08
CA VAL A 30 -24.20 0.24 -6.90
C VAL A 30 -23.44 1.54 -6.73
N ASN A 31 -22.43 1.51 -5.87
CA ASN A 31 -21.46 2.58 -5.72
C ASN A 31 -20.24 2.30 -6.62
N GLU A 32 -20.08 3.06 -7.69
CA GLU A 32 -18.92 2.97 -8.58
C GLU A 32 -17.72 3.64 -7.91
N VAL A 33 -16.79 2.82 -7.41
CA VAL A 33 -15.61 3.26 -6.64
C VAL A 33 -14.43 3.56 -7.54
N LEU A 34 -14.24 2.79 -8.63
CA LEU A 34 -13.21 3.03 -9.64
C LEU A 34 -13.89 3.24 -11.00
N LYS A 35 -13.51 4.34 -11.68
CA LYS A 35 -14.15 4.82 -12.90
C LYS A 35 -13.12 4.95 -14.01
N ASP A 36 -12.78 3.81 -14.66
CA ASP A 36 -11.89 3.81 -15.82
C ASP A 36 -10.44 4.24 -15.49
N ILE A 37 -9.84 3.61 -14.49
CA ILE A 37 -8.48 3.91 -14.05
C ILE A 37 -7.45 3.19 -14.89
N THR A 38 -6.50 3.94 -15.46
CA THR A 38 -5.35 3.41 -16.19
C THR A 38 -4.06 3.94 -15.58
N ILE A 39 -3.17 3.04 -15.13
CA ILE A 39 -1.88 3.37 -14.51
C ILE A 39 -0.84 2.35 -14.97
N GLY A 40 0.34 2.85 -15.37
CA GLY A 40 1.52 2.00 -15.55
C GLY A 40 2.56 2.28 -14.47
N VAL A 41 3.31 1.27 -14.05
CA VAL A 41 4.46 1.40 -13.14
C VAL A 41 5.69 0.78 -13.78
N ASN A 42 6.81 1.50 -13.79
CA ASN A 42 8.07 1.00 -14.33
C ASN A 42 8.88 0.27 -13.24
N ALA A 43 9.83 -0.56 -13.66
CA ALA A 43 10.74 -1.20 -12.71
C ALA A 43 11.56 -0.15 -11.96
N GLY A 44 11.63 -0.28 -10.63
CA GLY A 44 12.33 0.65 -9.75
C GLY A 44 11.64 2.01 -9.54
N GLU A 45 10.48 2.24 -10.16
CA GLU A 45 9.73 3.50 -10.01
C GLU A 45 8.96 3.53 -8.69
N ILE A 46 8.97 4.68 -8.02
CA ILE A 46 8.20 4.93 -6.80
C ILE A 46 7.01 5.83 -7.14
N VAL A 47 5.81 5.26 -7.06
CA VAL A 47 4.55 5.95 -7.33
C VAL A 47 3.77 6.11 -6.03
N SER A 48 3.49 7.35 -5.62
CA SER A 48 2.56 7.62 -4.52
C SER A 48 1.17 7.95 -5.03
N ILE A 49 0.16 7.33 -4.42
CA ILE A 49 -1.25 7.59 -4.68
C ILE A 49 -1.83 8.35 -3.49
N ILE A 50 -2.24 9.59 -3.72
CA ILE A 50 -2.81 10.47 -2.70
C ILE A 50 -4.26 10.84 -3.03
N GLY A 51 -5.00 11.33 -2.05
CA GLY A 51 -6.38 11.76 -2.25
C GLY A 51 -7.24 11.56 -0.99
N PRO A 52 -8.46 12.10 -0.97
CA PRO A 52 -9.35 12.01 0.18
C PRO A 52 -9.74 10.55 0.49
N SER A 53 -10.19 10.31 1.73
CA SER A 53 -10.77 9.02 2.10
C SER A 53 -11.99 8.72 1.22
N GLY A 54 -12.12 7.45 0.81
CA GLY A 54 -13.20 7.03 -0.09
C GLY A 54 -12.97 7.35 -1.58
N SER A 55 -11.80 7.89 -1.99
CA SER A 55 -11.52 8.14 -3.41
C SER A 55 -11.17 6.90 -4.25
N GLY A 56 -11.09 5.71 -3.62
CA GLY A 56 -10.84 4.44 -4.32
C GLY A 56 -9.40 3.92 -4.25
N LYS A 57 -8.46 4.62 -3.59
CA LYS A 57 -7.02 4.26 -3.53
C LYS A 57 -6.76 2.82 -3.09
N SER A 58 -7.26 2.42 -1.93
CA SER A 58 -7.09 1.05 -1.41
C SER A 58 -7.82 0.01 -2.28
N THR A 59 -8.96 0.38 -2.88
CA THR A 59 -9.66 -0.50 -3.83
C THR A 59 -8.82 -0.75 -5.08
N LEU A 60 -8.19 0.31 -5.61
CA LEU A 60 -7.29 0.20 -6.76
C LEU A 60 -6.10 -0.71 -6.44
N LEU A 61 -5.49 -0.52 -5.27
CA LEU A 61 -4.37 -1.35 -4.81
C LEU A 61 -4.81 -2.81 -4.63
N ARG A 62 -6.00 -3.06 -4.10
CA ARG A 62 -6.56 -4.42 -3.98
C ARG A 62 -6.86 -5.05 -5.35
N CYS A 63 -7.33 -4.27 -6.32
CA CYS A 63 -7.47 -4.76 -7.70
C CYS A 63 -6.10 -5.10 -8.30
N ALA A 64 -5.10 -4.24 -8.11
CA ALA A 64 -3.74 -4.50 -8.58
C ALA A 64 -3.16 -5.80 -8.01
N THR A 65 -3.41 -6.09 -6.74
CA THR A 65 -2.87 -7.28 -6.04
C THR A 65 -3.76 -8.53 -6.14
N GLY A 66 -4.86 -8.47 -6.88
CA GLY A 66 -5.80 -9.61 -7.03
C GLY A 66 -6.62 -9.94 -5.77
N LEU A 67 -6.56 -9.10 -4.72
CA LEU A 67 -7.42 -9.21 -3.54
C LEU A 67 -8.87 -8.81 -3.84
N GLU A 68 -9.06 -8.03 -4.90
CA GLU A 68 -10.37 -7.64 -5.43
C GLU A 68 -10.35 -7.83 -6.93
N THR A 69 -11.40 -8.44 -7.49
CA THR A 69 -11.53 -8.58 -8.94
C THR A 69 -12.18 -7.32 -9.50
N PRO A 70 -11.57 -6.62 -10.48
CA PRO A 70 -12.21 -5.50 -11.15
C PRO A 70 -13.46 -5.97 -11.92
N ASP A 71 -14.46 -5.11 -12.05
CA ASP A 71 -15.67 -5.42 -12.83
C ASP A 71 -15.39 -5.39 -14.34
N SER A 72 -14.41 -4.55 -14.74
CA SER A 72 -13.87 -4.51 -16.09
C SER A 72 -12.45 -3.93 -16.09
N GLY A 73 -11.75 -4.09 -17.19
CA GLY A 73 -10.36 -3.71 -17.34
C GLY A 73 -9.41 -4.88 -17.13
N GLU A 74 -8.12 -4.62 -17.22
CA GLU A 74 -7.08 -5.63 -17.13
C GLU A 74 -5.96 -5.23 -16.18
N VAL A 75 -5.45 -6.19 -15.41
CA VAL A 75 -4.25 -6.05 -14.57
C VAL A 75 -3.16 -6.90 -15.21
N ILE A 76 -2.11 -6.26 -15.69
CA ILE A 76 -1.03 -6.90 -16.45
C ILE A 76 0.28 -6.71 -15.69
N TYR A 77 0.88 -7.82 -15.28
CA TYR A 77 2.23 -7.86 -14.73
C TYR A 77 3.24 -8.29 -15.79
N GLU A 78 4.45 -7.77 -15.70
CA GLU A 78 5.57 -8.32 -16.45
C GLU A 78 5.72 -9.81 -16.12
N LYS A 79 6.06 -10.62 -17.14
CA LYS A 79 6.12 -12.08 -16.99
C LYS A 79 7.10 -12.50 -15.89
N GLY A 80 6.58 -13.13 -14.85
CA GLY A 80 7.33 -13.65 -13.73
C GLY A 80 7.53 -12.64 -12.60
N ALA A 81 7.00 -11.41 -12.70
CA ALA A 81 7.10 -10.44 -11.64
C ALA A 81 6.32 -10.89 -10.39
N ASN A 82 7.00 -10.85 -9.24
CA ASN A 82 6.41 -11.08 -7.95
C ASN A 82 6.08 -9.74 -7.27
N PHE A 83 5.03 -9.73 -6.47
CA PHE A 83 4.72 -8.56 -5.67
C PHE A 83 4.63 -8.88 -4.17
N GLY A 84 4.92 -7.88 -3.35
CA GLY A 84 4.66 -7.87 -1.92
C GLY A 84 3.59 -6.84 -1.57
N LEU A 85 2.79 -7.12 -0.54
CA LEU A 85 1.77 -6.20 -0.05
C LEU A 85 1.93 -5.97 1.46
N VAL A 86 1.99 -4.70 1.84
CA VAL A 86 2.04 -4.24 3.22
C VAL A 86 0.71 -3.54 3.53
N PHE A 87 -0.04 -4.12 4.47
CA PHE A 87 -1.37 -3.66 4.85
C PHE A 87 -1.32 -2.56 5.91
N GLN A 88 -2.39 -1.78 5.99
CA GLN A 88 -2.63 -0.77 7.02
C GLN A 88 -2.60 -1.36 8.45
N ASN A 89 -3.19 -2.51 8.67
CA ASN A 89 -3.33 -3.18 9.98
C ASN A 89 -2.29 -4.29 10.20
N PHE A 90 -1.10 -4.18 9.63
CA PHE A 90 0.02 -5.13 9.75
C PHE A 90 -0.30 -6.56 9.27
N ASN A 91 -1.46 -7.10 9.64
CA ASN A 91 -1.97 -8.43 9.30
C ASN A 91 -0.95 -9.56 9.60
N LEU A 92 -0.27 -9.44 10.74
CA LEU A 92 0.61 -10.51 11.23
C LEU A 92 -0.22 -11.68 11.76
N PHE A 93 0.32 -12.89 11.62
CA PHE A 93 -0.26 -14.09 12.22
C PHE A 93 0.00 -14.07 13.73
N PRO A 94 -1.02 -13.88 14.59
CA PRO A 94 -0.80 -13.62 16.01
C PRO A 94 -0.28 -14.84 16.78
N HIS A 95 -0.48 -16.04 16.23
CA HIS A 95 -0.04 -17.33 16.81
C HIS A 95 1.35 -17.77 16.34
N MET A 96 1.99 -17.00 15.45
CA MET A 96 3.34 -17.25 14.94
C MET A 96 4.34 -16.27 15.56
N SER A 97 5.57 -16.75 15.79
CA SER A 97 6.66 -15.85 16.14
C SER A 97 6.97 -14.85 15.02
N VAL A 98 7.70 -13.79 15.33
CA VAL A 98 8.17 -12.80 14.35
C VAL A 98 8.95 -13.47 13.22
N LEU A 99 9.87 -14.37 13.56
CA LEU A 99 10.66 -15.12 12.59
C LEU A 99 9.78 -16.02 11.72
N ASP A 100 8.78 -16.68 12.31
CA ASP A 100 7.88 -17.55 11.56
C ASP A 100 6.96 -16.71 10.64
N ASN A 101 6.46 -15.56 11.08
CA ASN A 101 5.72 -14.63 10.23
C ASN A 101 6.47 -14.25 8.94
N VAL A 102 7.79 -14.06 9.03
CA VAL A 102 8.62 -13.65 7.88
C VAL A 102 9.04 -14.85 7.03
N SER A 103 9.31 -16.02 7.65
CA SER A 103 9.84 -17.18 6.94
C SER A 103 8.78 -18.14 6.39
N ASP A 104 7.51 -18.02 6.79
CA ASP A 104 6.44 -18.96 6.42
C ASP A 104 6.20 -19.01 4.90
N ALA A 105 5.97 -17.88 4.26
CA ALA A 105 5.72 -17.84 2.82
C ALA A 105 6.93 -18.31 1.98
N PRO A 106 8.18 -17.92 2.27
CA PRO A 106 9.35 -18.50 1.64
C PRO A 106 9.40 -20.04 1.73
N ILE A 107 9.06 -20.62 2.87
CA ILE A 107 9.07 -22.09 3.08
C ILE A 107 7.91 -22.75 2.34
N HIS A 108 6.69 -22.27 2.55
CA HIS A 108 5.48 -22.98 2.14
C HIS A 108 5.01 -22.62 0.72
N VAL A 109 5.24 -21.39 0.26
CA VAL A 109 4.86 -20.92 -1.06
C VAL A 109 6.03 -21.01 -2.05
N ALA A 110 7.17 -20.39 -1.72
CA ALA A 110 8.35 -20.41 -2.59
C ALA A 110 9.15 -21.73 -2.52
N LYS A 111 8.77 -22.66 -1.61
CA LYS A 111 9.41 -23.98 -1.43
C LYS A 111 10.92 -23.90 -1.13
N LYS A 112 11.37 -22.79 -0.56
CA LYS A 112 12.75 -22.65 -0.10
C LYS A 112 13.04 -23.63 1.06
N ASP A 113 14.29 -24.07 1.17
CA ASP A 113 14.74 -24.84 2.33
C ASP A 113 14.52 -24.06 3.64
N LYS A 114 14.00 -24.72 4.66
CA LYS A 114 13.62 -24.11 5.95
C LYS A 114 14.78 -23.36 6.62
N LYS A 115 16.00 -23.94 6.57
CA LYS A 115 17.18 -23.31 7.17
C LYS A 115 17.55 -22.02 6.42
N THR A 116 17.55 -22.08 5.10
CA THR A 116 17.84 -20.94 4.21
C THR A 116 16.80 -19.83 4.39
N ALA A 117 15.50 -20.17 4.32
CA ALA A 117 14.41 -19.20 4.49
C ALA A 117 14.47 -18.50 5.85
N ARG A 118 14.76 -19.22 6.94
CA ARG A 118 14.91 -18.61 8.27
C ARG A 118 16.14 -17.71 8.37
N GLN A 119 17.24 -18.06 7.72
CA GLN A 119 18.43 -17.21 7.68
C GLN A 119 18.18 -15.92 6.89
N GLU A 120 17.48 -16.00 5.77
CA GLU A 120 17.07 -14.82 4.99
C GLU A 120 16.09 -13.95 5.77
N ALA A 121 15.11 -14.55 6.43
CA ALA A 121 14.17 -13.85 7.30
C ALA A 121 14.87 -13.08 8.42
N LEU A 122 15.87 -13.69 9.08
CA LEU A 122 16.67 -13.00 10.10
C LEU A 122 17.43 -11.81 9.54
N LYS A 123 17.98 -11.90 8.32
CA LYS A 123 18.64 -10.76 7.66
C LYS A 123 17.67 -9.61 7.40
N TRP A 124 16.43 -9.90 6.98
CA TRP A 124 15.41 -8.88 6.80
C TRP A 124 14.99 -8.25 8.13
N LEU A 125 14.80 -9.07 9.17
CA LEU A 125 14.51 -8.57 10.51
C LEU A 125 15.64 -7.68 11.05
N ASP A 126 16.89 -8.06 10.82
CA ASP A 126 18.05 -7.27 11.23
C ASP A 126 18.09 -5.91 10.51
N LYS A 127 17.85 -5.89 9.19
CA LYS A 127 17.69 -4.64 8.42
C LYS A 127 16.55 -3.76 8.92
N MET A 128 15.48 -4.36 9.47
CA MET A 128 14.37 -3.64 10.09
C MET A 128 14.64 -3.21 11.55
N GLY A 129 15.84 -3.49 12.08
CA GLY A 129 16.20 -3.22 13.47
C GLY A 129 15.48 -4.13 14.47
N LEU A 130 15.16 -5.37 14.07
CA LEU A 130 14.41 -6.36 14.86
C LEU A 130 15.13 -7.72 14.95
N GLY A 131 16.45 -7.75 14.76
CA GLY A 131 17.24 -8.98 14.77
C GLY A 131 17.17 -9.76 16.08
N ASP A 132 17.00 -9.06 17.21
CA ASP A 132 16.84 -9.64 18.55
C ASP A 132 15.39 -10.07 18.86
N ARG A 133 14.43 -9.77 18.00
CA ARG A 133 12.99 -9.99 18.21
C ARG A 133 12.44 -11.23 17.50
N GLY A 134 13.27 -12.02 16.87
CA GLY A 134 12.81 -13.19 16.07
C GLY A 134 11.95 -14.19 16.82
N ALA A 135 12.17 -14.39 18.13
CA ALA A 135 11.39 -15.30 18.96
C ALA A 135 10.13 -14.66 19.59
N ALA A 136 9.98 -13.32 19.52
CA ALA A 136 8.83 -12.60 20.07
C ALA A 136 7.55 -12.89 19.24
N TYR A 137 6.40 -12.61 19.84
CA TYR A 137 5.10 -12.68 19.19
C TYR A 137 4.57 -11.27 18.88
N PRO A 138 3.64 -11.11 17.90
CA PRO A 138 3.10 -9.80 17.54
C PRO A 138 2.56 -8.99 18.71
N CYS A 139 1.92 -9.63 19.71
CA CYS A 139 1.39 -8.96 20.89
C CYS A 139 2.47 -8.34 21.82
N GLU A 140 3.73 -8.72 21.65
CA GLU A 140 4.87 -8.22 22.42
C GLU A 140 5.56 -7.04 21.72
N LEU A 141 5.07 -6.63 20.55
CA LEU A 141 5.65 -5.59 19.72
C LEU A 141 4.82 -4.30 19.71
N SER A 142 5.49 -3.14 19.63
CA SER A 142 4.81 -1.88 19.32
C SER A 142 4.23 -1.90 17.89
N GLY A 143 3.27 -1.02 17.60
CA GLY A 143 2.69 -0.90 16.25
C GLY A 143 3.74 -0.68 15.16
N GLY A 144 4.71 0.21 15.40
CA GLY A 144 5.81 0.45 14.46
C GLY A 144 6.72 -0.77 14.27
N GLN A 145 6.95 -1.58 15.33
CA GLN A 145 7.66 -2.85 15.22
C GLN A 145 6.87 -3.87 14.40
N GLN A 146 5.55 -3.99 14.64
CA GLN A 146 4.68 -4.88 13.87
C GLN A 146 4.68 -4.52 12.38
N GLN A 147 4.63 -3.22 12.06
CA GLN A 147 4.70 -2.75 10.67
C GLN A 147 6.04 -3.10 10.03
N ARG A 148 7.14 -2.94 10.74
CA ARG A 148 8.47 -3.34 10.23
C ARG A 148 8.58 -4.86 10.02
N VAL A 149 7.92 -5.69 10.84
CA VAL A 149 7.81 -7.14 10.58
C VAL A 149 6.97 -7.40 9.31
N ALA A 150 5.86 -6.68 9.11
CA ALA A 150 5.05 -6.82 7.89
C ALA A 150 5.84 -6.46 6.63
N ILE A 151 6.67 -5.41 6.69
CA ILE A 151 7.59 -5.05 5.60
C ILE A 151 8.62 -6.15 5.37
N ALA A 152 9.27 -6.67 6.42
CA ALA A 152 10.23 -7.77 6.31
C ALA A 152 9.60 -9.01 5.67
N ARG A 153 8.35 -9.33 6.05
CA ARG A 153 7.58 -10.45 5.48
C ARG A 153 7.33 -10.28 3.97
N ALA A 154 6.96 -9.06 3.54
CA ALA A 154 6.75 -8.78 2.13
C ALA A 154 8.06 -8.90 1.32
N LEU A 155 9.18 -8.42 1.87
CA LEU A 155 10.51 -8.48 1.25
C LEU A 155 11.09 -9.89 1.18
N ALA A 156 10.72 -10.79 2.10
CA ALA A 156 11.24 -12.16 2.15
C ALA A 156 10.85 -13.02 0.94
N MET A 157 9.88 -12.56 0.14
CA MET A 157 9.46 -13.20 -1.11
C MET A 157 10.19 -12.69 -2.35
N ASP A 158 11.23 -11.87 -2.16
CA ASP A 158 12.02 -11.24 -3.24
C ASP A 158 11.15 -10.55 -4.31
N PRO A 159 10.30 -9.57 -3.90
CA PRO A 159 9.37 -8.91 -4.81
C PRO A 159 10.06 -7.92 -5.73
N GLU A 160 9.62 -7.81 -6.99
CA GLU A 160 10.00 -6.75 -7.91
C GLU A 160 9.17 -5.47 -7.74
N ILE A 161 7.98 -5.59 -7.11
CA ILE A 161 7.12 -4.46 -6.78
C ILE A 161 6.52 -4.63 -5.38
N LEU A 162 6.55 -3.56 -4.58
CA LEU A 162 5.94 -3.47 -3.26
C LEU A 162 4.74 -2.53 -3.28
N PHE A 163 3.63 -3.00 -2.73
CA PHE A 163 2.45 -2.19 -2.49
C PHE A 163 2.34 -1.86 -1.00
N PHE A 164 2.03 -0.60 -0.69
CA PHE A 164 1.78 -0.12 0.65
C PHE A 164 0.39 0.50 0.73
N ASP A 165 -0.50 -0.08 1.52
CA ASP A 165 -1.85 0.46 1.76
C ASP A 165 -1.86 1.19 3.09
N GLU A 166 -1.64 2.51 3.06
CA GLU A 166 -1.62 3.41 4.21
C GLU A 166 -0.74 2.89 5.38
N PRO A 167 0.57 2.65 5.17
CA PRO A 167 1.41 1.89 6.09
C PRO A 167 1.62 2.53 7.46
N THR A 168 1.16 3.76 7.67
CA THR A 168 1.34 4.52 8.92
C THR A 168 0.04 4.89 9.62
N SER A 169 -1.12 4.68 8.98
CA SER A 169 -2.41 5.17 9.49
C SER A 169 -2.88 4.51 10.80
N ALA A 170 -2.35 3.32 11.14
CA ALA A 170 -2.62 2.63 12.41
C ALA A 170 -1.55 2.90 13.48
N LEU A 171 -0.67 3.90 13.27
CA LEU A 171 0.46 4.21 14.15
C LEU A 171 0.29 5.56 14.82
N ASP A 172 0.85 5.65 16.03
CA ASP A 172 1.04 6.94 16.69
C ASP A 172 2.03 7.82 15.91
N PRO A 173 1.91 9.16 15.95
CA PRO A 173 2.79 10.07 15.21
C PRO A 173 4.29 9.88 15.49
N GLU A 174 4.65 9.48 16.71
CA GLU A 174 6.06 9.21 17.08
C GLU A 174 6.63 8.01 16.32
N LEU A 175 5.82 6.95 16.10
CA LEU A 175 6.22 5.72 15.41
C LEU A 175 6.16 5.86 13.89
N THR A 176 5.32 6.76 13.37
CA THR A 176 5.17 7.04 11.94
C THR A 176 6.52 7.37 11.31
N GLY A 177 7.30 8.27 11.92
CA GLY A 177 8.60 8.68 11.39
C GLY A 177 9.62 7.53 11.25
N GLU A 178 9.59 6.55 12.15
CA GLU A 178 10.47 5.37 12.08
C GLU A 178 10.13 4.49 10.87
N VAL A 179 8.83 4.22 10.67
CA VAL A 179 8.36 3.38 9.56
C VAL A 179 8.62 4.05 8.22
N LEU A 180 8.37 5.37 8.10
CA LEU A 180 8.65 6.12 6.88
C LEU A 180 10.14 6.12 6.52
N LYS A 181 11.04 6.21 7.51
CA LYS A 181 12.49 6.07 7.29
C LYS A 181 12.86 4.70 6.73
N VAL A 182 12.24 3.64 7.26
CA VAL A 182 12.44 2.29 6.74
C VAL A 182 11.96 2.19 5.29
N ILE A 183 10.73 2.65 4.98
CA ILE A 183 10.23 2.62 3.60
C ILE A 183 11.15 3.42 2.67
N LYS A 184 11.62 4.60 3.10
CA LYS A 184 12.57 5.41 2.32
C LYS A 184 13.87 4.66 2.02
N SER A 185 14.40 3.88 2.97
CA SER A 185 15.62 3.10 2.74
C SER A 185 15.44 1.95 1.74
N LEU A 186 14.20 1.55 1.43
CA LEU A 186 13.93 0.53 0.41
C LEU A 186 14.12 1.06 -1.01
N ALA A 187 14.11 2.38 -1.22
CA ALA A 187 14.40 2.99 -2.51
C ALA A 187 15.79 2.58 -3.05
N ASP A 188 16.76 2.41 -2.16
CA ASP A 188 18.12 1.97 -2.52
C ASP A 188 18.18 0.53 -3.07
N LEU A 189 17.11 -0.25 -2.88
CA LEU A 189 17.00 -1.62 -3.39
C LEU A 189 16.51 -1.69 -4.84
N HIS A 190 16.14 -0.54 -5.44
CA HIS A 190 15.59 -0.44 -6.79
C HIS A 190 14.34 -1.32 -7.03
N ILE A 191 13.57 -1.60 -5.98
CA ILE A 191 12.27 -2.27 -6.04
C ILE A 191 11.23 -1.22 -6.42
N ALA A 192 10.34 -1.52 -7.38
CA ALA A 192 9.23 -0.63 -7.68
C ALA A 192 8.29 -0.54 -6.47
N MET A 193 7.76 0.65 -6.18
CA MET A 193 6.86 0.84 -5.05
C MET A 193 5.59 1.59 -5.47
N VAL A 194 4.43 1.11 -5.02
CA VAL A 194 3.15 1.83 -5.11
C VAL A 194 2.68 2.09 -3.69
N ILE A 195 2.62 3.36 -3.29
CA ILE A 195 2.38 3.77 -1.91
C ILE A 195 1.10 4.59 -1.82
N VAL A 196 0.05 4.02 -1.25
CA VAL A 196 -1.14 4.78 -0.83
C VAL A 196 -0.82 5.41 0.52
N THR A 197 -0.88 6.73 0.61
CA THR A 197 -0.50 7.43 1.85
C THR A 197 -1.25 8.74 2.05
N HIS A 198 -1.39 9.14 3.30
CA HIS A 198 -1.81 10.48 3.74
C HIS A 198 -0.63 11.36 4.17
N GLU A 199 0.59 10.84 4.15
CA GLU A 199 1.81 11.55 4.52
C GLU A 199 2.35 12.35 3.32
N MET A 200 1.83 13.58 3.11
CA MET A 200 2.12 14.37 1.90
C MET A 200 3.59 14.76 1.78
N ALA A 201 4.23 15.13 2.92
CA ALA A 201 5.64 15.46 2.91
C ALA A 201 6.50 14.26 2.49
N PHE A 202 6.14 13.07 2.97
CA PHE A 202 6.79 11.83 2.58
C PHE A 202 6.55 11.50 1.11
N ALA A 203 5.30 11.57 0.64
CA ALA A 203 4.97 11.34 -0.76
C ALA A 203 5.76 12.29 -1.69
N LYS A 204 5.89 13.56 -1.30
CA LYS A 204 6.67 14.55 -2.08
C LYS A 204 8.16 14.21 -2.10
N ASP A 205 8.71 13.70 -1.01
CA ASP A 205 10.15 13.48 -0.84
C ASP A 205 10.66 12.17 -1.48
N ILE A 206 9.82 11.12 -1.53
CA ILE A 206 10.27 9.79 -1.96
C ILE A 206 9.89 9.46 -3.41
N SER A 207 8.81 10.05 -3.94
CA SER A 207 8.20 9.57 -5.18
C SER A 207 8.88 10.12 -6.43
N ASP A 208 8.97 9.28 -7.44
CA ASP A 208 9.28 9.71 -8.81
C ASP A 208 8.03 10.32 -9.46
N ARG A 209 6.84 9.78 -9.11
CA ARG A 209 5.55 10.22 -9.63
C ARG A 209 4.48 10.16 -8.56
N VAL A 210 3.58 11.14 -8.58
CA VAL A 210 2.43 11.24 -7.69
C VAL A 210 1.15 11.22 -8.50
N ILE A 211 0.18 10.45 -8.05
CA ILE A 211 -1.16 10.34 -8.62
C ILE A 211 -2.15 10.86 -7.59
N PHE A 212 -2.92 11.88 -7.94
CA PHE A 212 -4.02 12.36 -7.12
C PHE A 212 -5.34 11.78 -7.59
N MET A 213 -5.97 11.00 -6.71
CA MET A 213 -7.28 10.38 -6.96
C MET A 213 -8.39 11.07 -6.19
N ASP A 214 -9.52 11.31 -6.85
CA ASP A 214 -10.74 11.81 -6.22
C ASP A 214 -11.98 11.28 -6.93
N GLY A 215 -13.00 10.89 -6.15
CA GLY A 215 -14.27 10.39 -6.67
C GLY A 215 -14.18 9.20 -7.64
N GLY A 216 -13.16 8.36 -7.49
CA GLY A 216 -12.92 7.19 -8.34
C GLY A 216 -12.20 7.48 -9.65
N LEU A 217 -11.64 8.66 -9.82
CA LEU A 217 -10.90 9.10 -11.01
C LEU A 217 -9.49 9.54 -10.65
N ILE A 218 -8.57 9.45 -11.62
CA ILE A 218 -7.30 10.17 -11.58
C ILE A 218 -7.59 11.60 -12.01
N VAL A 219 -7.35 12.56 -11.10
CA VAL A 219 -7.61 13.98 -11.31
C VAL A 219 -6.35 14.72 -11.73
N ASP A 220 -5.21 14.24 -11.24
CA ASP A 220 -3.90 14.83 -11.50
C ASP A 220 -2.82 13.76 -11.41
N GLU A 221 -1.79 13.87 -12.24
CA GLU A 221 -0.66 12.93 -12.27
C GLU A 221 0.58 13.63 -12.82
N GLY A 222 1.72 13.41 -12.21
CA GLY A 222 2.99 14.00 -12.65
C GLY A 222 4.08 13.81 -11.62
N THR A 223 5.19 14.51 -11.81
CA THR A 223 6.24 14.60 -10.79
C THR A 223 5.71 15.20 -9.49
N PRO A 224 6.33 14.95 -8.35
CA PRO A 224 5.91 15.57 -7.08
C PRO A 224 5.74 17.09 -7.19
N ASP A 225 6.68 17.78 -7.83
CA ASP A 225 6.60 19.24 -7.96
C ASP A 225 5.44 19.69 -8.85
N GLU A 226 5.11 18.97 -9.91
CA GLU A 226 3.95 19.27 -10.77
C GLU A 226 2.64 19.12 -10.01
N VAL A 227 2.45 17.99 -9.31
CA VAL A 227 1.19 17.72 -8.58
C VAL A 227 1.05 18.63 -7.36
N PHE A 228 2.11 18.84 -6.58
CA PHE A 228 2.04 19.68 -5.36
C PHE A 228 1.93 21.18 -5.67
N ASN A 229 2.26 21.61 -6.89
CA ASN A 229 2.07 22.99 -7.40
C ASN A 229 0.99 23.07 -8.48
N SER A 230 0.16 22.05 -8.61
CA SER A 230 -0.86 21.95 -9.65
C SER A 230 -1.78 23.18 -9.69
N THR A 231 -2.19 23.55 -10.89
CA THR A 231 -3.22 24.58 -11.14
C THR A 231 -4.63 24.02 -11.09
N ASN A 232 -4.80 22.69 -11.07
CA ASN A 232 -6.10 22.05 -10.95
C ASN A 232 -6.77 22.45 -9.64
N SER A 233 -7.98 22.98 -9.71
CA SER A 233 -8.71 23.52 -8.55
C SER A 233 -8.99 22.47 -7.49
N ARG A 234 -9.23 21.21 -7.89
CA ARG A 234 -9.53 20.11 -6.99
C ARG A 234 -8.28 19.64 -6.24
N THR A 235 -7.17 19.47 -6.95
CA THR A 235 -5.85 19.16 -6.38
C THR A 235 -5.42 20.24 -5.38
N ARG A 236 -5.55 21.51 -5.76
CA ARG A 236 -5.22 22.65 -4.89
C ARG A 236 -6.09 22.70 -3.63
N SER A 237 -7.40 22.45 -3.77
CA SER A 237 -8.31 22.41 -2.62
C SER A 237 -7.94 21.30 -1.63
N PHE A 238 -7.55 20.13 -2.13
CA PHE A 238 -7.10 19.03 -1.29
C PHE A 238 -5.76 19.36 -0.59
N LEU A 239 -4.76 19.78 -1.35
CA LEU A 239 -3.42 20.09 -0.83
C LEU A 239 -3.40 21.37 0.04
N GLY A 240 -4.32 22.30 -0.21
CA GLY A 240 -4.46 23.54 0.58
C GLY A 240 -4.90 23.26 2.02
N ARG A 241 -5.77 22.30 2.26
CA ARG A 241 -6.16 21.84 3.60
C ARG A 241 -4.95 21.28 4.36
N TYR A 242 -4.06 20.63 3.64
CA TYR A 242 -2.83 20.09 4.18
C TYR A 242 -1.85 21.19 4.63
N LYS A 243 -1.67 22.24 3.82
CA LYS A 243 -0.79 23.38 4.14
C LYS A 243 -1.29 24.22 5.32
N SER A 244 -2.61 24.23 5.57
CA SER A 244 -3.24 25.01 6.66
C SER A 244 -3.32 24.27 8.00
N GLY A 245 -2.87 23.03 8.10
CA GLY A 245 -2.91 22.24 9.35
C GLY A 245 -4.32 21.90 9.87
N ASN A 246 -5.35 22.10 9.06
CA ASN A 246 -6.73 21.79 9.43
C ASN A 246 -7.08 20.34 9.01
N TRP A 247 -6.90 19.43 9.94
CA TRP A 247 -7.37 18.02 9.91
C TRP A 247 -8.57 17.84 10.81
#